data_a82bf3cae1f1b3f23543d8a602dc0e04
#
_entry.id   a82bf3cae1f1b3f23543d8a602dc0e04
#
_cell.length_a   1.000
_cell.length_b   1.000
_cell.length_c   1.000
_cell.angle_alpha   90.00
_cell.angle_beta   90.00
_cell.angle_gamma   90.00
#
_symmetry.space_group_name_H-M   'P 1'
#
loop_
_entity.id
_entity.type
_entity.pdbx_description
1 polymer ?
#
loop_
_entity_poly.entity_id
_entity_poly.type
_entity_poly.pdbx_seq_one_letter_code
_entity_poly.pdbx_strand_id
1 'polypeptide(L)'
;MSQLNSPPNILIRRAVVEEAAIIARVLYQAFVEFEVQYTPAAFAATTPTSDQIQGRWSDGPVWVAIQGNQLVGTISAVPKSEGLYIRSMAVLSWHRGHGIGHLLLQAVEQFAIAQGFQRMFLSTTPFLEQAIRLYEQFGFHRTNNAPHELFGTPLFSMVKTLESMNGES
;
A
#
# COMPACT_ATOMS: atom_id res chain seq x y z
N MET A 1 29.72 6.52 -17.46
CA MET A 1 29.55 6.76 -16.01
C MET A 1 28.61 5.75 -15.46
N SER A 2 29.09 4.94 -14.56
CA SER A 2 28.27 3.89 -13.96
C SER A 2 27.07 4.45 -13.20
N GLN A 3 27.20 5.65 -12.69
CA GLN A 3 26.12 6.28 -11.94
C GLN A 3 24.87 6.55 -12.77
N LEU A 4 25.02 6.66 -14.10
CA LEU A 4 23.87 6.89 -14.97
C LEU A 4 22.90 5.72 -14.97
N ASN A 5 23.38 4.53 -14.67
CA ASN A 5 22.60 3.31 -14.66
C ASN A 5 22.28 2.82 -13.24
N SER A 6 22.72 3.56 -12.22
CA SER A 6 22.44 3.17 -10.84
C SER A 6 20.99 3.44 -10.52
N PRO A 7 20.30 2.50 -9.83
CA PRO A 7 18.93 2.79 -9.38
C PRO A 7 18.95 3.97 -8.42
N PRO A 8 17.90 4.78 -8.41
CA PRO A 8 17.80 5.85 -7.44
C PRO A 8 17.85 5.28 -6.02
N ASN A 9 18.49 6.01 -5.11
CA ASN A 9 18.53 5.62 -3.72
C ASN A 9 17.14 5.78 -3.13
N ILE A 10 16.54 4.68 -2.75
CA ILE A 10 15.21 4.65 -2.15
C ILE A 10 15.36 4.06 -0.77
N LEU A 11 14.90 4.80 0.24
CA LEU A 11 14.88 4.34 1.61
C LEU A 11 13.46 4.01 2.00
N ILE A 12 13.23 2.79 2.49
CA ILE A 12 11.95 2.39 3.07
C ILE A 12 12.14 2.35 4.58
N ARG A 13 11.29 3.07 5.31
CA ARG A 13 11.36 3.08 6.77
C ARG A 13 9.96 3.25 7.36
N ARG A 14 9.86 2.99 8.64
CA ARG A 14 8.62 3.28 9.37
C ARG A 14 8.39 4.78 9.40
N ALA A 15 7.15 5.16 9.19
CA ALA A 15 6.75 6.56 9.28
C ALA A 15 6.60 6.99 10.74
N VAL A 16 6.69 8.28 10.98
CA VAL A 16 6.38 8.88 12.27
C VAL A 16 5.10 9.70 12.14
N VAL A 17 4.37 9.87 13.23
CA VAL A 17 3.05 10.50 13.19
C VAL A 17 3.12 11.94 12.67
N GLU A 18 4.23 12.62 12.87
CA GLU A 18 4.46 13.97 12.36
C GLU A 18 4.43 14.05 10.84
N GLU A 19 4.56 12.90 10.17
CA GLU A 19 4.52 12.85 8.70
C GLU A 19 3.12 12.69 8.13
N ALA A 20 2.09 12.69 8.99
CA ALA A 20 0.71 12.47 8.54
C ALA A 20 0.27 13.44 7.45
N ALA A 21 0.67 14.71 7.52
CA ALA A 21 0.29 15.69 6.50
C ALA A 21 0.92 15.39 5.15
N ILE A 22 2.19 14.97 5.14
CA ILE A 22 2.89 14.63 3.90
C ILE A 22 2.29 13.34 3.32
N ILE A 23 2.01 12.37 4.18
CA ILE A 23 1.37 11.11 3.75
C ILE A 23 0.01 11.41 3.12
N ALA A 24 -0.80 12.27 3.74
CA ALA A 24 -2.11 12.64 3.19
C ALA A 24 -1.95 13.25 1.80
N ARG A 25 -0.94 14.11 1.61
CA ARG A 25 -0.68 14.72 0.30
C ARG A 25 -0.28 13.69 -0.74
N VAL A 26 0.58 12.74 -0.38
CA VAL A 26 1.00 11.69 -1.31
C VAL A 26 -0.19 10.85 -1.74
N LEU A 27 -1.05 10.47 -0.79
CA LEU A 27 -2.25 9.70 -1.10
C LEU A 27 -3.15 10.49 -2.06
N TYR A 28 -3.40 11.76 -1.76
CA TYR A 28 -4.24 12.57 -2.63
C TYR A 28 -3.64 12.68 -4.02
N GLN A 29 -2.37 13.02 -4.14
CA GLN A 29 -1.72 13.20 -5.44
C GLN A 29 -1.65 11.91 -6.23
N ALA A 30 -1.52 10.78 -5.56
CA ALA A 30 -1.46 9.49 -6.25
C ALA A 30 -2.83 9.06 -6.79
N PHE A 31 -3.92 9.44 -6.13
CA PHE A 31 -5.25 8.94 -6.49
C PHE A 31 -6.11 9.97 -7.23
N VAL A 32 -5.73 11.25 -7.26
CA VAL A 32 -6.57 12.29 -7.84
C VAL A 32 -6.84 12.06 -9.34
N GLU A 33 -5.92 11.43 -10.05
CA GLU A 33 -6.11 11.13 -11.47
C GLU A 33 -7.27 10.15 -11.70
N PHE A 34 -7.65 9.39 -10.66
CA PHE A 34 -8.74 8.42 -10.73
C PHE A 34 -10.02 8.93 -10.09
N GLU A 35 -10.04 10.18 -9.64
CA GLU A 35 -11.16 10.71 -8.85
C GLU A 35 -12.51 10.49 -9.52
N VAL A 36 -12.56 10.68 -10.85
CA VAL A 36 -13.83 10.55 -11.59
C VAL A 36 -14.36 9.12 -11.61
N GLN A 37 -13.52 8.14 -11.34
CA GLN A 37 -13.94 6.73 -11.33
C GLN A 37 -14.40 6.26 -9.96
N TYR A 38 -14.12 7.03 -8.91
CA TYR A 38 -14.62 6.78 -7.56
C TYR A 38 -15.93 7.54 -7.35
N THR A 39 -16.79 7.01 -6.48
CA THR A 39 -17.83 7.87 -5.92
C THR A 39 -17.17 8.91 -5.02
N PRO A 40 -17.80 10.08 -4.81
CA PRO A 40 -17.18 11.10 -3.95
C PRO A 40 -16.85 10.59 -2.55
N ALA A 41 -17.72 9.80 -1.93
CA ALA A 41 -17.46 9.26 -0.61
C ALA A 41 -16.31 8.26 -0.61
N ALA A 42 -16.22 7.43 -1.66
CA ALA A 42 -15.13 6.47 -1.79
C ALA A 42 -13.79 7.17 -2.00
N PHE A 43 -13.78 8.22 -2.83
CA PHE A 43 -12.56 8.99 -3.04
C PHE A 43 -12.08 9.62 -1.74
N ALA A 44 -13.01 10.20 -0.97
CA ALA A 44 -12.66 10.78 0.34
C ALA A 44 -12.09 9.74 1.29
N ALA A 45 -12.64 8.53 1.29
CA ALA A 45 -12.13 7.45 2.14
C ALA A 45 -10.74 6.97 1.68
N THR A 46 -10.46 7.05 0.38
CA THR A 46 -9.18 6.63 -0.19
C THR A 46 -8.09 7.69 0.03
N THR A 47 -8.50 8.95 0.21
CA THR A 47 -7.58 10.07 0.40
C THR A 47 -7.85 10.74 1.75
N PRO A 48 -7.54 10.04 2.86
CA PRO A 48 -7.81 10.59 4.20
C PRO A 48 -7.02 11.86 4.46
N THR A 49 -7.59 12.72 5.31
CA THR A 49 -6.92 13.92 5.76
C THR A 49 -5.82 13.60 6.76
N SER A 50 -4.95 14.58 7.02
CA SER A 50 -3.91 14.44 8.04
C SER A 50 -4.51 14.08 9.40
N ASP A 51 -5.61 14.73 9.79
CA ASP A 51 -6.26 14.43 11.07
C ASP A 51 -6.79 13.01 11.13
N GLN A 52 -7.35 12.52 10.04
CA GLN A 52 -7.84 11.13 9.97
C GLN A 52 -6.69 10.14 10.07
N ILE A 53 -5.56 10.43 9.42
CA ILE A 53 -4.39 9.57 9.50
C ILE A 53 -3.86 9.54 10.93
N GLN A 54 -3.77 10.69 11.59
CA GLN A 54 -3.35 10.74 12.99
C GLN A 54 -4.30 9.96 13.90
N GLY A 55 -5.60 10.10 13.67
CA GLY A 55 -6.61 9.43 14.50
C GLY A 55 -6.59 7.92 14.41
N ARG A 56 -6.07 7.36 13.30
CA ARG A 56 -5.98 5.91 13.13
C ARG A 56 -4.55 5.38 13.21
N TRP A 57 -3.63 6.20 13.75
CA TRP A 57 -2.21 5.84 13.77
C TRP A 57 -1.96 4.55 14.55
N SER A 58 -2.74 4.28 15.58
CA SER A 58 -2.59 3.08 16.39
C SER A 58 -3.17 1.82 15.75
N ASP A 59 -3.84 1.93 14.59
CA ASP A 59 -4.40 0.75 13.92
C ASP A 59 -3.33 -0.22 13.46
N GLY A 60 -2.14 0.26 13.13
CA GLY A 60 -1.05 -0.58 12.68
C GLY A 60 0.10 0.24 12.11
N PRO A 61 1.17 -0.43 11.70
CA PRO A 61 2.36 0.27 11.20
C PRO A 61 2.14 0.93 9.85
N VAL A 62 2.88 2.00 9.64
CA VAL A 62 2.90 2.76 8.39
C VAL A 62 4.35 2.88 7.95
N TRP A 63 4.59 2.68 6.67
CA TRP A 63 5.92 2.85 6.06
C TRP A 63 5.86 3.95 5.03
N VAL A 64 7.01 4.57 4.81
CA VAL A 64 7.19 5.58 3.77
C VAL A 64 8.40 5.23 2.92
N ALA A 65 8.34 5.64 1.67
CA ALA A 65 9.45 5.53 0.73
C ALA A 65 10.02 6.93 0.52
N ILE A 66 11.31 7.08 0.74
CA ILE A 66 12.02 8.34 0.59
C ILE A 66 12.99 8.21 -0.57
N GLN A 67 12.90 9.13 -1.52
CA GLN A 67 13.85 9.20 -2.62
C GLN A 67 14.51 10.56 -2.58
N GLY A 68 15.82 10.58 -2.33
CA GLY A 68 16.51 11.81 -2.01
C GLY A 68 15.96 12.34 -0.69
N ASN A 69 15.45 13.55 -0.71
CA ASN A 69 14.84 14.16 0.47
C ASN A 69 13.33 14.21 0.40
N GLN A 70 12.73 13.50 -0.56
CA GLN A 70 11.30 13.59 -0.83
C GLN A 70 10.60 12.28 -0.44
N LEU A 71 9.50 12.40 0.28
CA LEU A 71 8.61 11.27 0.56
C LEU A 71 7.77 11.03 -0.68
N VAL A 72 7.93 9.87 -1.32
CA VAL A 72 7.35 9.59 -2.63
C VAL A 72 6.35 8.42 -2.61
N GLY A 73 6.25 7.72 -1.50
CA GLY A 73 5.31 6.61 -1.41
C GLY A 73 5.00 6.26 0.03
N THR A 74 3.93 5.50 0.22
CA THR A 74 3.49 5.07 1.55
C THR A 74 2.70 3.78 1.46
N ILE A 75 2.64 3.05 2.56
CA ILE A 75 1.82 1.85 2.71
C ILE A 75 1.52 1.66 4.19
N SER A 76 0.30 1.22 4.49
CA SER A 76 -0.12 0.93 5.86
C SER A 76 -0.55 -0.52 5.97
N ALA A 77 -0.42 -1.09 7.17
CA ALA A 77 -0.88 -2.43 7.44
C ALA A 77 -1.65 -2.45 8.74
N VAL A 78 -2.73 -3.22 8.78
CA VAL A 78 -3.62 -3.31 9.94
C VAL A 78 -3.76 -4.78 10.30
N PRO A 79 -3.30 -5.19 11.50
CA PRO A 79 -3.50 -6.58 11.95
C PRO A 79 -4.99 -6.89 12.10
N LYS A 80 -5.40 -8.01 11.53
CA LYS A 80 -6.78 -8.50 11.63
C LYS A 80 -6.75 -9.99 11.90
N SER A 81 -7.90 -10.55 12.30
CA SER A 81 -7.98 -11.99 12.55
C SER A 81 -7.73 -12.81 11.28
N GLU A 82 -8.09 -12.26 10.12
CA GLU A 82 -7.93 -12.95 8.83
C GLU A 82 -6.50 -12.88 8.29
N GLY A 83 -5.66 -11.98 8.81
CA GLY A 83 -4.31 -11.76 8.34
C GLY A 83 -3.91 -10.31 8.47
N LEU A 84 -2.83 -9.92 7.82
CA LEU A 84 -2.38 -8.54 7.82
C LEU A 84 -3.03 -7.82 6.63
N TYR A 85 -3.86 -6.84 6.93
CA TYR A 85 -4.59 -6.08 5.91
C TYR A 85 -3.75 -4.90 5.44
N ILE A 86 -3.52 -4.82 4.12
CA ILE A 86 -2.79 -3.71 3.53
C ILE A 86 -3.78 -2.61 3.16
N ARG A 87 -3.47 -1.39 3.59
CA ARG A 87 -4.33 -0.23 3.39
C ARG A 87 -3.50 0.95 2.93
N SER A 88 -4.11 1.80 2.10
CA SER A 88 -3.52 3.12 1.75
C SER A 88 -2.14 3.02 1.14
N MET A 89 -1.97 2.17 0.14
CA MET A 89 -0.71 2.10 -0.60
C MET A 89 -0.74 3.07 -1.76
N ALA A 90 0.31 3.87 -1.88
CA ALA A 90 0.42 4.84 -2.96
C ALA A 90 1.87 5.18 -3.27
N VAL A 91 2.15 5.42 -4.55
CA VAL A 91 3.43 5.95 -5.02
C VAL A 91 3.10 7.10 -5.95
N LEU A 92 3.80 8.23 -5.80
CA LEU A 92 3.58 9.38 -6.68
C LEU A 92 3.77 8.97 -8.14
N SER A 93 2.90 9.47 -9.02
CA SER A 93 2.84 8.98 -10.40
C SER A 93 4.16 9.13 -11.14
N TRP A 94 4.88 10.23 -10.91
CA TRP A 94 6.15 10.47 -11.60
C TRP A 94 7.31 9.67 -11.00
N HIS A 95 7.08 8.91 -9.95
CA HIS A 95 8.07 8.02 -9.36
C HIS A 95 7.75 6.54 -9.60
N ARG A 96 6.64 6.24 -10.28
CA ARG A 96 6.28 4.86 -10.60
C ARG A 96 7.24 4.29 -11.64
N GLY A 97 7.36 2.97 -11.65
CA GLY A 97 8.29 2.30 -12.56
C GLY A 97 9.69 2.16 -12.02
N HIS A 98 9.97 2.63 -10.81
CA HIS A 98 11.29 2.53 -10.18
C HIS A 98 11.35 1.44 -9.11
N GLY A 99 10.33 0.60 -9.00
CA GLY A 99 10.32 -0.48 -8.03
C GLY A 99 9.93 -0.07 -6.62
N ILE A 100 9.45 1.16 -6.41
CA ILE A 100 9.11 1.66 -5.07
C ILE A 100 7.97 0.87 -4.47
N GLY A 101 6.92 0.58 -5.26
CA GLY A 101 5.79 -0.22 -4.78
C GLY A 101 6.21 -1.60 -4.33
N HIS A 102 7.10 -2.23 -5.09
CA HIS A 102 7.64 -3.53 -4.72
C HIS A 102 8.39 -3.48 -3.39
N LEU A 103 9.20 -2.44 -3.20
CA LEU A 103 9.96 -2.27 -1.96
C LEU A 103 9.03 -2.04 -0.76
N LEU A 104 7.96 -1.28 -0.95
CA LEU A 104 6.97 -1.06 0.10
C LEU A 104 6.28 -2.38 0.48
N LEU A 105 5.88 -3.16 -0.52
CA LEU A 105 5.26 -4.47 -0.27
C LEU A 105 6.23 -5.42 0.43
N GLN A 106 7.52 -5.40 0.07
CA GLN A 106 8.52 -6.22 0.75
C GLN A 106 8.63 -5.87 2.23
N ALA A 107 8.60 -4.58 2.56
CA ALA A 107 8.69 -4.16 3.96
C ALA A 107 7.50 -4.69 4.77
N VAL A 108 6.30 -4.62 4.20
CA VAL A 108 5.11 -5.15 4.88
C VAL A 108 5.19 -6.66 5.01
N GLU A 109 5.66 -7.35 3.97
CA GLU A 109 5.78 -8.82 4.01
C GLU A 109 6.77 -9.26 5.09
N GLN A 110 7.91 -8.58 5.19
CA GLN A 110 8.89 -8.90 6.21
C GLN A 110 8.30 -8.72 7.61
N PHE A 111 7.55 -7.65 7.81
CA PHE A 111 6.84 -7.43 9.07
C PHE A 111 5.84 -8.55 9.33
N ALA A 112 5.05 -8.91 8.32
CA ALA A 112 4.04 -9.95 8.45
C ALA A 112 4.66 -11.27 8.86
N ILE A 113 5.74 -11.67 8.21
CA ILE A 113 6.43 -12.92 8.51
C ILE A 113 6.99 -12.88 9.92
N ALA A 114 7.66 -11.78 10.29
CA ALA A 114 8.25 -11.65 11.62
C ALA A 114 7.21 -11.69 12.72
N GLN A 115 5.99 -11.21 12.47
CA GLN A 115 4.91 -11.21 13.45
C GLN A 115 4.08 -12.51 13.42
N GLY A 116 4.38 -13.43 12.51
CA GLY A 116 3.69 -14.72 12.45
C GLY A 116 2.39 -14.71 11.67
N PHE A 117 2.13 -13.71 10.87
CA PHE A 117 0.93 -13.69 10.02
C PHE A 117 1.07 -14.75 8.92
N GLN A 118 -0.03 -15.41 8.60
CA GLN A 118 -0.03 -16.45 7.57
C GLN A 118 -0.43 -15.93 6.21
N ARG A 119 -0.99 -14.72 6.15
CA ARG A 119 -1.37 -14.11 4.89
C ARG A 119 -1.44 -12.60 5.00
N MET A 120 -1.28 -11.97 3.84
CA MET A 120 -1.59 -10.56 3.65
C MET A 120 -2.77 -10.46 2.70
N PHE A 121 -3.62 -9.47 2.88
CA PHE A 121 -4.76 -9.29 1.98
C PHE A 121 -5.04 -7.79 1.82
N LEU A 122 -5.74 -7.48 0.73
CA LEU A 122 -6.09 -6.10 0.40
C LEU A 122 -7.37 -6.09 -0.41
N SER A 123 -7.97 -4.92 -0.54
CA SER A 123 -9.07 -4.66 -1.45
C SER A 123 -8.64 -3.58 -2.43
N THR A 124 -9.06 -3.72 -3.70
CA THR A 124 -8.71 -2.77 -4.74
C THR A 124 -9.88 -2.64 -5.71
N THR A 125 -9.83 -1.60 -6.55
CA THR A 125 -10.85 -1.37 -7.57
C THR A 125 -10.35 -1.87 -8.91
N PRO A 126 -11.26 -2.33 -9.81
CA PRO A 126 -10.82 -2.84 -11.11
C PRO A 126 -10.09 -1.84 -11.99
N PHE A 127 -10.31 -0.53 -11.79
CA PHE A 127 -9.68 0.47 -12.65
C PHE A 127 -8.23 0.80 -12.26
N LEU A 128 -7.74 0.33 -11.11
CA LEU A 128 -6.35 0.54 -10.71
C LEU A 128 -5.48 -0.56 -11.32
N GLU A 129 -5.35 -0.55 -12.64
CA GLU A 129 -4.73 -1.66 -13.38
C GLU A 129 -3.25 -1.84 -13.07
N GLN A 130 -2.52 -0.73 -12.91
CA GLN A 130 -1.09 -0.83 -12.60
C GLN A 130 -0.86 -1.41 -11.21
N ALA A 131 -1.70 -1.00 -10.24
CA ALA A 131 -1.60 -1.53 -8.89
C ALA A 131 -1.91 -3.02 -8.88
N ILE A 132 -2.96 -3.44 -9.61
CA ILE A 132 -3.33 -4.86 -9.68
C ILE A 132 -2.17 -5.67 -10.26
N ARG A 133 -1.53 -5.19 -11.33
CA ARG A 133 -0.39 -5.89 -11.90
C ARG A 133 0.76 -6.01 -10.91
N LEU A 134 1.03 -4.95 -10.16
CA LEU A 134 2.06 -4.98 -9.12
C LEU A 134 1.74 -6.04 -8.07
N TYR A 135 0.49 -6.07 -7.59
CA TYR A 135 0.08 -7.05 -6.59
C TYR A 135 0.23 -8.47 -7.13
N GLU A 136 -0.21 -8.72 -8.38
CA GLU A 136 -0.08 -10.03 -8.99
C GLU A 136 1.38 -10.46 -9.13
N GLN A 137 2.24 -9.55 -9.56
CA GLN A 137 3.67 -9.82 -9.68
C GLN A 137 4.30 -10.12 -8.33
N PHE A 138 3.77 -9.52 -7.26
CA PHE A 138 4.28 -9.75 -5.90
C PHE A 138 3.77 -11.07 -5.31
N GLY A 139 2.77 -11.69 -5.95
CA GLY A 139 2.25 -12.99 -5.52
C GLY A 139 0.83 -12.98 -4.99
N PHE A 140 0.15 -11.84 -5.07
CA PHE A 140 -1.28 -11.78 -4.71
C PHE A 140 -2.14 -12.36 -5.82
N HIS A 141 -3.28 -12.93 -5.44
CA HIS A 141 -4.28 -13.38 -6.39
C HIS A 141 -5.68 -13.02 -5.86
N ARG A 142 -6.62 -12.94 -6.78
CA ARG A 142 -8.00 -12.61 -6.41
C ARG A 142 -8.57 -13.74 -5.56
N THR A 143 -9.37 -13.35 -4.57
CA THR A 143 -10.07 -14.33 -3.76
C THR A 143 -11.38 -14.74 -4.46
N ASN A 144 -11.95 -15.85 -3.99
CA ASN A 144 -13.27 -16.29 -4.45
C ASN A 144 -14.41 -15.62 -3.68
N ASN A 145 -14.07 -14.68 -2.80
CA ASN A 145 -15.09 -13.96 -2.03
C ASN A 145 -15.96 -13.12 -2.96
N ALA A 146 -17.19 -12.90 -2.55
CA ALA A 146 -18.10 -12.06 -3.33
C ALA A 146 -17.54 -10.65 -3.47
N PRO A 147 -17.73 -10.02 -4.64
CA PRO A 147 -17.36 -8.61 -4.78
C PRO A 147 -18.11 -7.76 -3.75
N HIS A 148 -17.47 -6.68 -3.33
CA HIS A 148 -18.06 -5.76 -2.38
C HIS A 148 -17.81 -4.34 -2.87
N GLU A 149 -18.17 -3.34 -2.10
CA GLU A 149 -18.00 -1.97 -2.54
C GLU A 149 -17.61 -1.07 -1.38
N LEU A 150 -16.97 0.04 -1.75
CA LEU A 150 -16.65 1.12 -0.83
C LEU A 150 -17.53 2.29 -1.23
N PHE A 151 -18.60 2.55 -0.46
CA PHE A 151 -19.52 3.65 -0.72
C PHE A 151 -19.96 3.69 -2.20
N GLY A 152 -20.27 2.55 -2.78
CA GLY A 152 -20.74 2.44 -4.15
C GLY A 152 -19.66 2.24 -5.21
N THR A 153 -18.37 2.33 -4.85
CA THR A 153 -17.30 2.01 -5.78
C THR A 153 -16.97 0.52 -5.66
N PRO A 154 -17.01 -0.23 -6.77
CA PRO A 154 -16.76 -1.67 -6.71
C PRO A 154 -15.36 -2.01 -6.23
N LEU A 155 -15.26 -3.03 -5.38
CA LEU A 155 -13.99 -3.55 -4.87
C LEU A 155 -13.96 -5.07 -5.06
N PHE A 156 -12.75 -5.59 -5.13
CA PHE A 156 -12.52 -7.03 -4.96
C PHE A 156 -11.29 -7.22 -4.09
N SER A 157 -11.17 -8.39 -3.50
CA SER A 157 -10.08 -8.70 -2.57
C SER A 157 -9.01 -9.53 -3.25
N MET A 158 -7.77 -9.32 -2.81
CA MET A 158 -6.63 -10.13 -3.21
C MET A 158 -5.90 -10.60 -1.97
N VAL A 159 -5.27 -11.75 -2.06
CA VAL A 159 -4.58 -12.36 -0.93
C VAL A 159 -3.25 -12.96 -1.37
N LYS A 160 -2.27 -12.89 -0.48
CA LYS A 160 -1.02 -13.62 -0.63
C LYS A 160 -0.80 -14.43 0.63
N THR A 161 -0.66 -15.76 0.45
CA THR A 161 -0.31 -16.67 1.55
C THR A 161 1.19 -16.60 1.79
N LEU A 162 1.59 -16.54 3.06
CA LEU A 162 2.99 -16.41 3.44
C LEU A 162 3.52 -17.76 3.92
N GLU A 163 4.79 -18.00 3.62
CA GLU A 163 5.44 -19.20 4.09
C GLU A 163 5.90 -19.00 5.53
N SER A 164 5.90 -20.11 6.28
CA SER A 164 6.39 -20.09 7.65
C SER A 164 7.87 -19.74 7.69
N MET A 165 8.27 -18.95 8.68
CA MET A 165 9.69 -18.65 8.92
C MET A 165 10.51 -19.90 9.16
N ASN A 166 9.88 -20.94 9.72
CA ASN A 166 10.59 -22.19 10.00
C ASN A 166 10.87 -23.03 8.78
N GLY A 167 10.24 -22.74 7.66
CA GLY A 167 10.43 -23.53 6.46
C GLY A 167 10.02 -24.98 6.61
N GLU A 168 9.31 -25.31 7.63
CA GLU A 168 8.87 -26.68 7.86
C GLU A 168 7.67 -26.98 7.01
N SER A 169 7.70 -28.09 6.43
CA SER A 169 6.61 -28.54 5.60
C SER A 169 5.94 -29.75 6.20
#